data_dd4a395741b4614cd9521c24a71565dc
#
_entry.id   dd4a395741b4614cd9521c24a71565dc
#
_cell.length_a   1.000
_cell.length_b   1.000
_cell.length_c   1.000
_cell.angle_alpha   90.00
_cell.angle_beta   90.00
_cell.angle_gamma   90.00
#
_symmetry.space_group_name_H-M   'P 1'
#
loop_
_entity.id
_entity.type
_entity.pdbx_description
1 polymer ?
#
loop_
_entity_poly.entity_id
_entity_poly.type
_entity_poly.pdbx_seq_one_letter_code
_entity_poly.pdbx_strand_id
1 'polypeptide(L)'
;MRKIIAMLLALVMVLGLVACGNEKPAETTAPAGTTVPVTEAPATEASFQGTVAILYTNDVHTYIDGVLSYDVIAALKADLANQYDYVLLVDAGDHAQGTAYGSMDKGETIIRLMNAAGYDLATLGNHEFDYGMDGRINITDNWAQFPYTSCNFYNEEAGVKGEAVLAPYVMFDFGGEKVAFVGITTPESFTKSTPAYFQDENGNYIYGISSGDDGAALYADIQTAIDAAKAEGATKVIALGHLGDDPASQPWTSAEAIANTTGLDAFIDGHSHSTVKGDEVADKDGNTVLLTQTGEYFDRIGLMVIDFGVDTITTDFIEYSEIIENVVDENGEPVLDDKGNQVTQVVGYEFVSELYTGTEWGSDETVKGMVDAWIAEIDTQLGTVFGASNVELANYDAEGNRLVRKQETVAGDFCADALYWLFDNMGLDVDVAIMNGGGIRNKAPITGEFSYKTAKEIHTFGNVACLQTITGQQLLDALEWGARGAGSEEIGGFLQVSGITYKINTAWPSSVQQDEKGVWVGAPTGGYRVHDVMVYNKETNQYEPLDLEATYNLAGYNYTLRDLGDGFNMFSGAVNVLDYVMEDYMVLANYVQAFENGTVDATNSPLLAKYPGMLLDYSTLAGSGRILMVAE
;
A
#
# COMPACT_ATOMS: atom_id res chain seq x y z
N MET A 1 21.81 -24.58 -28.93
CA MET A 1 20.89 -24.58 -27.78
C MET A 1 19.95 -23.37 -27.69
N ARG A 2 20.21 -22.23 -28.36
CA ARG A 2 19.31 -21.04 -28.36
C ARG A 2 18.08 -21.10 -29.27
N LYS A 3 17.86 -22.15 -30.01
CA LYS A 3 16.69 -22.32 -30.94
C LYS A 3 15.65 -23.35 -30.48
N ILE A 4 15.85 -23.99 -29.32
CA ILE A 4 14.92 -25.02 -28.81
C ILE A 4 14.01 -24.44 -27.71
N ILE A 5 14.44 -23.37 -27.02
CA ILE A 5 13.64 -22.71 -25.97
C ILE A 5 12.54 -21.81 -26.56
N ALA A 6 12.74 -21.28 -27.77
CA ALA A 6 11.72 -20.47 -28.44
C ALA A 6 10.56 -21.28 -29.06
N MET A 7 10.64 -22.61 -29.08
CA MET A 7 9.60 -23.47 -29.66
C MET A 7 8.67 -24.12 -28.63
N LEU A 8 9.00 -24.06 -27.35
CA LEU A 8 8.17 -24.58 -26.26
C LEU A 8 7.20 -23.53 -25.67
N LEU A 9 7.49 -22.24 -25.84
CA LEU A 9 6.59 -21.15 -25.46
C LEU A 9 5.51 -20.84 -26.51
N ALA A 10 5.61 -21.39 -27.74
CA ALA A 10 4.61 -21.18 -28.80
C ALA A 10 3.53 -22.27 -28.87
N LEU A 11 3.58 -23.31 -28.02
CA LEU A 11 2.66 -24.47 -28.13
C LEU A 11 1.55 -24.46 -27.05
N VAL A 12 1.51 -23.49 -26.17
CA VAL A 12 0.44 -23.34 -25.13
C VAL A 12 -0.61 -22.31 -25.55
N MET A 13 -0.40 -21.54 -26.63
CA MET A 13 -1.33 -20.50 -27.11
C MET A 13 -2.27 -20.89 -28.24
N VAL A 14 -2.45 -22.16 -28.58
CA VAL A 14 -3.28 -22.57 -29.76
C VAL A 14 -4.32 -23.64 -29.41
N LEU A 15 -4.97 -23.59 -28.27
CA LEU A 15 -6.15 -24.45 -28.00
C LEU A 15 -7.24 -23.69 -27.20
N GLY A 16 -7.71 -22.56 -27.74
CA GLY A 16 -8.78 -21.80 -27.09
C GLY A 16 -9.53 -20.85 -28.02
N LEU A 17 -9.71 -21.19 -29.27
CA LEU A 17 -10.52 -20.40 -30.21
C LEU A 17 -11.50 -21.28 -31.00
N VAL A 18 -12.63 -21.61 -30.39
CA VAL A 18 -13.88 -21.94 -31.13
C VAL A 18 -15.07 -21.45 -30.30
N ALA A 19 -15.86 -20.59 -30.94
CA ALA A 19 -17.24 -20.20 -30.69
C ALA A 19 -17.50 -19.11 -29.62
N CYS A 20 -17.64 -17.88 -30.13
CA CYS A 20 -18.62 -16.94 -29.57
C CYS A 20 -19.25 -16.13 -30.70
N GLY A 21 -20.57 -16.27 -30.83
CA GLY A 21 -21.40 -15.42 -31.66
C GLY A 21 -21.56 -14.04 -31.00
N ASN A 22 -21.65 -13.00 -31.84
CA ASN A 22 -21.94 -11.62 -31.43
C ASN A 22 -23.34 -11.51 -30.81
N GLU A 23 -23.41 -11.27 -29.51
CA GLU A 23 -24.54 -10.59 -28.90
C GLU A 23 -24.03 -9.29 -28.28
N LYS A 24 -24.72 -8.16 -28.58
CA LYS A 24 -24.47 -6.85 -27.97
C LYS A 24 -24.64 -6.95 -26.46
N PRO A 25 -23.80 -6.28 -25.65
CA PRO A 25 -24.06 -6.14 -24.23
C PRO A 25 -25.37 -5.38 -24.03
N ALA A 26 -26.26 -5.91 -23.19
CA ALA A 26 -27.43 -5.21 -22.71
C ALA A 26 -26.98 -4.05 -21.80
N GLU A 27 -27.63 -2.88 -21.95
CA GLU A 27 -27.49 -1.76 -21.02
C GLU A 27 -27.78 -2.25 -19.59
N THR A 28 -26.75 -2.29 -18.76
CA THR A 28 -26.88 -2.51 -17.33
C THR A 28 -27.14 -1.17 -16.67
N THR A 29 -28.39 -0.97 -16.25
CA THR A 29 -28.71 0.08 -15.26
C THR A 29 -27.96 -0.23 -13.97
N ALA A 30 -27.31 0.79 -13.39
CA ALA A 30 -26.62 0.70 -12.09
C ALA A 30 -27.53 0.06 -11.03
N PRO A 31 -27.08 -0.90 -10.25
CA PRO A 31 -27.91 -1.50 -9.21
C PRO A 31 -28.08 -0.52 -8.06
N ALA A 32 -29.32 -0.24 -7.71
CA ALA A 32 -29.68 0.21 -6.37
C ALA A 32 -29.11 -0.81 -5.37
N GLY A 33 -28.70 -0.35 -4.18
CA GLY A 33 -27.99 -1.14 -3.15
C GLY A 33 -28.33 -2.62 -3.12
N THR A 34 -27.29 -3.45 -3.09
CA THR A 34 -27.45 -4.89 -3.10
C THR A 34 -27.67 -5.40 -1.69
N THR A 35 -28.86 -5.95 -1.41
CA THR A 35 -29.14 -6.63 -0.14
C THR A 35 -28.70 -8.08 -0.25
N VAL A 36 -27.75 -8.50 0.58
CA VAL A 36 -27.31 -9.89 0.68
C VAL A 36 -28.07 -10.54 1.85
N PRO A 37 -28.93 -11.54 1.64
CA PRO A 37 -29.59 -12.22 2.76
C PRO A 37 -28.59 -13.14 3.48
N VAL A 38 -28.42 -12.91 4.77
CA VAL A 38 -27.77 -13.86 5.67
C VAL A 38 -28.84 -14.88 6.09
N THR A 39 -28.54 -16.16 6.03
CA THR A 39 -29.44 -17.31 6.22
C THR A 39 -30.55 -17.09 7.24
N GLU A 40 -31.83 -17.23 6.79
CA GLU A 40 -33.04 -16.94 7.54
C GLU A 40 -33.13 -17.65 8.89
N ALA A 41 -33.23 -16.85 9.97
CA ALA A 41 -33.87 -17.30 11.20
C ALA A 41 -35.41 -17.18 11.05
N PRO A 42 -36.23 -18.04 11.73
CA PRO A 42 -37.68 -18.02 11.55
C PRO A 42 -38.29 -16.72 12.06
N ALA A 43 -39.13 -16.09 11.22
CA ALA A 43 -39.80 -14.83 11.47
C ALA A 43 -40.68 -14.87 12.74
N THR A 44 -40.30 -14.11 13.74
CA THR A 44 -41.21 -13.58 14.77
C THR A 44 -41.16 -12.06 14.72
N GLU A 45 -42.31 -11.40 14.92
CA GLU A 45 -42.48 -9.93 14.83
C GLU A 45 -41.74 -9.12 15.93
N ALA A 46 -40.76 -9.67 16.60
CA ALA A 46 -39.86 -8.98 17.54
C ALA A 46 -38.56 -8.65 16.82
N SER A 47 -38.05 -7.41 16.95
CA SER A 47 -36.73 -7.02 16.47
C SER A 47 -35.68 -7.98 17.03
N PHE A 48 -34.66 -8.35 16.21
CA PHE A 48 -33.52 -9.14 16.65
C PHE A 48 -32.84 -8.46 17.85
N GLN A 49 -32.60 -9.22 18.89
CA GLN A 49 -31.99 -8.75 20.14
C GLN A 49 -30.65 -9.44 20.43
N GLY A 50 -30.06 -10.01 19.39
CA GLY A 50 -28.81 -10.77 19.47
C GLY A 50 -27.57 -9.91 19.15
N THR A 51 -26.50 -10.63 18.91
CA THR A 51 -25.16 -10.06 18.70
C THR A 51 -24.65 -10.35 17.29
N VAL A 52 -23.98 -9.36 16.69
CA VAL A 52 -23.24 -9.50 15.43
C VAL A 52 -21.78 -9.17 15.66
N ALA A 53 -20.91 -10.12 15.38
CA ALA A 53 -19.47 -9.90 15.36
C ALA A 53 -19.01 -9.57 13.94
N ILE A 54 -18.18 -8.55 13.78
CA ILE A 54 -17.56 -8.15 12.52
C ILE A 54 -16.06 -8.24 12.70
N LEU A 55 -15.45 -9.27 12.10
CA LEU A 55 -14.01 -9.31 11.90
C LEU A 55 -13.65 -8.37 10.77
N TYR A 56 -12.53 -7.64 10.89
CA TYR A 56 -12.08 -6.75 9.83
C TYR A 56 -10.56 -6.73 9.70
N THR A 57 -10.12 -6.48 8.47
CA THR A 57 -8.72 -6.26 8.10
C THR A 57 -8.63 -4.98 7.27
N ASN A 58 -7.44 -4.40 7.21
CA ASN A 58 -7.06 -3.31 6.32
C ASN A 58 -5.56 -3.40 6.05
N ASP A 59 -5.10 -2.84 4.93
CA ASP A 59 -3.69 -2.70 4.59
C ASP A 59 -2.87 -4.00 4.77
N VAL A 60 -3.46 -5.13 4.40
CA VAL A 60 -2.80 -6.44 4.48
C VAL A 60 -1.60 -6.51 3.54
N HIS A 61 -1.66 -5.79 2.41
CA HIS A 61 -0.56 -5.67 1.45
C HIS A 61 0.09 -7.01 1.08
N THR A 62 -0.73 -8.05 0.96
CA THR A 62 -0.31 -9.39 0.55
C THR A 62 0.69 -10.10 1.49
N TYR A 63 0.87 -9.61 2.71
CA TYR A 63 1.67 -10.28 3.74
C TYR A 63 0.93 -11.51 4.25
N ILE A 64 1.31 -12.70 3.77
CA ILE A 64 0.64 -13.98 4.05
C ILE A 64 1.54 -14.98 4.77
N ASP A 65 2.82 -14.65 4.94
CA ASP A 65 3.86 -15.50 5.53
C ASP A 65 4.13 -15.17 7.02
N GLY A 66 3.28 -14.33 7.62
CA GLY A 66 3.30 -13.99 9.04
C GLY A 66 2.63 -15.03 9.93
N VAL A 67 2.60 -14.73 11.24
CA VAL A 67 1.91 -15.54 12.25
C VAL A 67 0.40 -15.47 12.07
N LEU A 68 -0.14 -14.26 11.82
CA LEU A 68 -1.52 -14.07 11.38
C LEU A 68 -1.56 -14.10 9.84
N SER A 69 -2.53 -14.84 9.32
CA SER A 69 -2.75 -15.00 7.87
C SER A 69 -4.20 -15.41 7.59
N TYR A 70 -4.55 -15.61 6.34
CA TYR A 70 -5.91 -15.95 5.91
C TYR A 70 -6.46 -17.24 6.52
N ASP A 71 -5.62 -18.22 6.80
CA ASP A 71 -5.99 -19.48 7.45
C ASP A 71 -6.38 -19.28 8.92
N VAL A 72 -5.67 -18.38 9.61
CA VAL A 72 -5.97 -18.03 11.01
C VAL A 72 -7.26 -17.24 11.10
N ILE A 73 -7.48 -16.25 10.23
CA ILE A 73 -8.73 -15.47 10.24
C ILE A 73 -9.95 -16.31 9.85
N ALA A 74 -9.77 -17.30 8.95
CA ALA A 74 -10.81 -18.27 8.61
C ALA A 74 -11.22 -19.11 9.82
N ALA A 75 -10.25 -19.60 10.59
CA ALA A 75 -10.49 -20.35 11.82
C ALA A 75 -11.16 -19.48 12.90
N LEU A 76 -10.72 -18.22 13.06
CA LEU A 76 -11.35 -17.26 13.98
C LEU A 76 -12.80 -16.99 13.63
N LYS A 77 -13.11 -16.76 12.34
CA LYS A 77 -14.49 -16.57 11.88
C LYS A 77 -15.38 -17.77 12.24
N ALA A 78 -14.86 -18.99 12.04
CA ALA A 78 -15.58 -20.21 12.38
C ALA A 78 -15.78 -20.39 13.90
N ASP A 79 -14.80 -20.00 14.72
CA ASP A 79 -14.92 -20.07 16.18
C ASP A 79 -15.87 -19.02 16.74
N LEU A 80 -15.80 -17.77 16.24
CA LEU A 80 -16.72 -16.69 16.64
C LEU A 80 -18.19 -17.04 16.32
N ALA A 81 -18.45 -17.81 15.28
CA ALA A 81 -19.80 -18.30 14.97
C ALA A 81 -20.38 -19.23 16.07
N ASN A 82 -19.57 -19.72 17.03
CA ASN A 82 -20.04 -20.42 18.22
C ASN A 82 -20.32 -19.47 19.39
N GLN A 83 -19.88 -18.20 19.32
CA GLN A 83 -19.96 -17.21 20.41
C GLN A 83 -21.00 -16.12 20.13
N TYR A 84 -21.20 -15.77 18.85
CA TYR A 84 -22.10 -14.71 18.40
C TYR A 84 -23.18 -15.26 17.47
N ASP A 85 -24.33 -14.59 17.41
CA ASP A 85 -25.46 -15.06 16.59
C ASP A 85 -25.16 -14.95 15.09
N TYR A 86 -24.40 -13.93 14.69
CA TYR A 86 -23.91 -13.74 13.32
C TYR A 86 -22.47 -13.26 13.32
N VAL A 87 -21.71 -13.63 12.28
CA VAL A 87 -20.31 -13.21 12.08
C VAL A 87 -20.12 -12.77 10.64
N LEU A 88 -19.58 -11.56 10.44
CA LEU A 88 -19.07 -11.06 9.17
C LEU A 88 -17.56 -10.95 9.20
N LEU A 89 -16.96 -10.99 8.01
CA LEU A 89 -15.55 -10.70 7.78
C LEU A 89 -15.45 -9.69 6.63
N VAL A 90 -14.91 -8.51 6.90
CA VAL A 90 -14.84 -7.40 5.95
C VAL A 90 -13.41 -6.87 5.81
N ASP A 91 -13.12 -6.18 4.70
CA ASP A 91 -11.80 -5.60 4.45
C ASP A 91 -11.92 -4.13 4.02
N ALA A 92 -11.09 -3.29 4.62
CA ALA A 92 -11.06 -1.85 4.38
C ALA A 92 -10.02 -1.40 3.32
N GLY A 93 -9.62 -2.31 2.41
CA GLY A 93 -8.80 -2.00 1.24
C GLY A 93 -7.30 -2.26 1.42
N ASP A 94 -6.56 -2.10 0.33
CA ASP A 94 -5.12 -2.34 0.21
C ASP A 94 -4.69 -3.78 0.53
N HIS A 95 -5.41 -4.76 0.00
CA HIS A 95 -5.12 -6.17 0.20
C HIS A 95 -4.42 -6.83 -1.00
N ALA A 96 -4.57 -6.29 -2.24
CA ALA A 96 -4.18 -7.00 -3.47
C ALA A 96 -2.72 -6.76 -3.89
N GLN A 97 -2.04 -5.75 -3.36
CA GLN A 97 -0.69 -5.35 -3.72
C GLN A 97 0.18 -5.12 -2.48
N GLY A 98 1.50 -5.44 -2.53
CA GLY A 98 2.43 -5.18 -1.42
C GLY A 98 3.71 -6.02 -1.47
N THR A 99 3.63 -7.33 -1.56
CA THR A 99 4.78 -8.25 -1.61
C THR A 99 4.86 -8.98 -2.96
N ALA A 100 5.85 -9.86 -3.09
CA ALA A 100 5.93 -10.78 -4.22
C ALA A 100 4.67 -11.66 -4.34
N TYR A 101 4.04 -11.99 -3.23
CA TYR A 101 2.84 -12.84 -3.20
C TYR A 101 1.64 -12.22 -3.92
N GLY A 102 1.52 -10.89 -3.95
CA GLY A 102 0.50 -10.20 -4.73
C GLY A 102 0.98 -9.80 -6.11
N SER A 103 2.20 -9.28 -6.22
CA SER A 103 2.67 -8.69 -7.49
C SER A 103 2.94 -9.72 -8.60
N MET A 104 3.21 -10.98 -8.28
CA MET A 104 3.52 -12.01 -9.29
C MET A 104 2.32 -12.43 -10.14
N ASP A 105 1.11 -12.36 -9.61
CA ASP A 105 -0.12 -12.66 -10.35
C ASP A 105 -1.16 -11.53 -10.29
N LYS A 106 -0.72 -10.32 -9.91
CA LYS A 106 -1.54 -9.10 -9.83
C LYS A 106 -2.71 -9.22 -8.84
N GLY A 107 -2.48 -9.94 -7.74
CA GLY A 107 -3.44 -10.11 -6.66
C GLY A 107 -4.42 -11.26 -6.85
N GLU A 108 -4.38 -12.05 -7.94
CA GLU A 108 -5.36 -13.12 -8.18
C GLU A 108 -5.38 -14.14 -7.04
N THR A 109 -4.21 -14.62 -6.61
CA THR A 109 -4.14 -15.61 -5.52
C THR A 109 -4.60 -15.02 -4.18
N ILE A 110 -4.29 -13.76 -3.91
CA ILE A 110 -4.77 -13.07 -2.69
C ILE A 110 -6.29 -13.06 -2.64
N ILE A 111 -6.96 -12.66 -3.74
CA ILE A 111 -8.43 -12.67 -3.80
C ILE A 111 -9.00 -14.09 -3.63
N ARG A 112 -8.33 -15.11 -4.16
CA ARG A 112 -8.71 -16.52 -3.94
C ARG A 112 -8.57 -16.94 -2.47
N LEU A 113 -7.53 -16.47 -1.77
CA LEU A 113 -7.35 -16.69 -0.33
C LEU A 113 -8.44 -15.97 0.47
N MET A 114 -8.79 -14.73 0.13
CA MET A 114 -9.91 -14.00 0.73
C MET A 114 -11.24 -14.75 0.54
N ASN A 115 -11.52 -15.24 -0.67
CA ASN A 115 -12.68 -16.08 -0.93
C ASN A 115 -12.71 -17.34 -0.04
N ALA A 116 -11.57 -18.02 0.10
CA ALA A 116 -11.45 -19.23 0.90
C ALA A 116 -11.56 -18.95 2.41
N ALA A 117 -11.03 -17.82 2.88
CA ALA A 117 -11.18 -17.35 4.26
C ALA A 117 -12.62 -16.90 4.58
N GLY A 118 -13.44 -16.68 3.54
CA GLY A 118 -14.85 -16.34 3.67
C GLY A 118 -15.11 -14.86 3.93
N TYR A 119 -14.41 -13.97 3.25
CA TYR A 119 -14.75 -12.54 3.27
C TYR A 119 -16.17 -12.33 2.74
N ASP A 120 -16.89 -11.40 3.37
CA ASP A 120 -18.29 -11.07 3.05
C ASP A 120 -18.42 -9.75 2.31
N LEU A 121 -17.42 -8.85 2.45
CA LEU A 121 -17.42 -7.51 1.85
C LEU A 121 -16.01 -6.93 1.85
N ALA A 122 -15.70 -6.09 0.85
CA ALA A 122 -14.52 -5.21 0.87
C ALA A 122 -14.82 -3.83 0.29
N THR A 123 -13.96 -2.86 0.60
CA THR A 123 -13.87 -1.59 -0.12
C THR A 123 -12.58 -1.53 -0.96
N LEU A 124 -12.43 -0.46 -1.75
CA LEU A 124 -11.22 -0.21 -2.51
C LEU A 124 -10.28 0.70 -1.71
N GLY A 125 -9.05 0.26 -1.51
CA GLY A 125 -7.94 1.14 -1.22
C GLY A 125 -7.34 1.73 -2.50
N ASN A 126 -6.22 2.44 -2.38
CA ASN A 126 -5.53 2.98 -3.54
C ASN A 126 -4.72 1.91 -4.30
N HIS A 127 -4.29 0.86 -3.63
CA HIS A 127 -3.47 -0.19 -4.24
C HIS A 127 -4.27 -1.25 -5.02
N GLU A 128 -5.59 -1.29 -4.93
CA GLU A 128 -6.43 -2.06 -5.86
C GLU A 128 -6.40 -1.52 -7.29
N PHE A 129 -5.91 -0.29 -7.50
CA PHE A 129 -5.72 0.31 -8.83
C PHE A 129 -4.33 0.11 -9.43
N ASP A 130 -3.35 -0.40 -8.70
CA ASP A 130 -1.95 -0.49 -9.14
C ASP A 130 -1.71 -1.40 -10.34
N TYR A 131 -2.63 -2.32 -10.59
CA TYR A 131 -2.60 -3.15 -11.80
C TYR A 131 -3.43 -2.59 -12.95
N GLY A 132 -3.74 -1.29 -12.90
CA GLY A 132 -4.60 -0.58 -13.84
C GLY A 132 -6.08 -0.91 -13.67
N MET A 133 -6.91 -0.27 -14.47
CA MET A 133 -8.36 -0.44 -14.37
C MET A 133 -8.82 -1.87 -14.72
N ASP A 134 -8.14 -2.55 -15.66
CA ASP A 134 -8.41 -3.97 -15.96
C ASP A 134 -8.06 -4.87 -14.75
N GLY A 135 -6.99 -4.55 -14.03
CA GLY A 135 -6.62 -5.22 -12.79
C GLY A 135 -7.68 -5.04 -11.71
N ARG A 136 -8.14 -3.80 -11.48
CA ARG A 136 -9.24 -3.50 -10.55
C ARG A 136 -10.51 -4.28 -10.91
N ILE A 137 -10.90 -4.34 -12.21
CA ILE A 137 -12.06 -5.12 -12.67
C ILE A 137 -11.86 -6.61 -12.39
N ASN A 138 -10.66 -7.14 -12.59
CA ASN A 138 -10.37 -8.53 -12.25
C ASN A 138 -10.55 -8.81 -10.76
N ILE A 139 -9.99 -7.95 -9.91
CA ILE A 139 -10.11 -8.05 -8.45
C ILE A 139 -11.59 -8.04 -8.03
N THR A 140 -12.34 -7.03 -8.44
CA THR A 140 -13.70 -6.81 -7.91
C THR A 140 -14.78 -7.64 -8.59
N ASP A 141 -14.68 -7.88 -9.91
CA ASP A 141 -15.78 -8.40 -10.71
C ASP A 141 -15.54 -9.84 -11.18
N ASN A 142 -14.27 -10.24 -11.39
CA ASN A 142 -13.95 -11.55 -11.95
C ASN A 142 -13.46 -12.58 -10.93
N TRP A 143 -12.69 -12.16 -9.92
CA TRP A 143 -12.05 -13.08 -8.97
C TRP A 143 -12.76 -13.14 -7.62
N ALA A 144 -13.21 -11.99 -7.09
CA ALA A 144 -13.92 -11.95 -5.81
C ALA A 144 -15.27 -12.67 -5.89
N GLN A 145 -15.60 -13.41 -4.82
CA GLN A 145 -16.91 -14.04 -4.60
C GLN A 145 -17.75 -13.28 -3.55
N PHE A 146 -17.26 -12.13 -3.13
CA PHE A 146 -17.90 -11.18 -2.23
C PHE A 146 -18.01 -9.81 -2.93
N PRO A 147 -18.97 -8.96 -2.56
CA PRO A 147 -19.12 -7.63 -3.15
C PRO A 147 -18.01 -6.67 -2.72
N TYR A 148 -17.72 -5.69 -3.61
CA TYR A 148 -17.03 -4.46 -3.28
C TYR A 148 -17.99 -3.30 -3.23
N THR A 149 -17.67 -2.29 -2.42
CA THR A 149 -18.50 -1.08 -2.24
C THR A 149 -17.64 0.19 -2.29
N SER A 150 -18.18 1.25 -2.91
CA SER A 150 -17.60 2.60 -2.87
C SER A 150 -18.66 3.62 -3.26
N CYS A 151 -18.92 4.59 -2.40
CA CYS A 151 -19.93 5.62 -2.65
C CYS A 151 -19.42 6.80 -3.50
N ASN A 152 -18.10 6.95 -3.61
CA ASN A 152 -17.46 8.12 -4.20
C ASN A 152 -16.61 7.82 -5.43
N PHE A 153 -16.58 6.57 -5.91
CA PHE A 153 -15.92 6.16 -7.16
C PHE A 153 -16.94 6.08 -8.30
N TYR A 154 -16.74 6.84 -9.38
CA TYR A 154 -17.71 7.02 -10.45
C TYR A 154 -17.07 7.08 -11.84
N ASN A 155 -17.90 6.84 -12.87
CA ASN A 155 -17.53 7.10 -14.26
C ASN A 155 -17.53 8.62 -14.51
N GLU A 156 -16.55 9.13 -15.26
CA GLU A 156 -16.44 10.54 -15.59
C GLU A 156 -16.51 10.74 -17.12
N GLU A 157 -17.25 11.74 -17.58
CA GLU A 157 -17.29 12.12 -18.98
C GLU A 157 -17.14 13.64 -19.12
N ALA A 158 -16.06 14.07 -19.75
CA ALA A 158 -15.75 15.49 -20.00
C ALA A 158 -15.75 16.36 -18.72
N GLY A 159 -15.23 15.85 -17.61
CA GLY A 159 -15.20 16.54 -16.32
C GLY A 159 -16.53 16.53 -15.57
N VAL A 160 -17.49 15.69 -15.99
CA VAL A 160 -18.79 15.60 -15.36
C VAL A 160 -18.93 14.23 -14.68
N LYS A 161 -19.27 14.24 -13.39
CA LYS A 161 -19.55 13.05 -12.59
C LYS A 161 -20.73 12.29 -13.20
N GLY A 162 -20.51 11.02 -13.50
CA GLY A 162 -21.50 10.07 -14.01
C GLY A 162 -22.03 9.13 -12.94
N GLU A 163 -22.38 7.92 -13.35
CA GLU A 163 -22.89 6.87 -12.46
C GLU A 163 -21.77 6.29 -11.59
N ALA A 164 -22.11 5.87 -10.37
CA ALA A 164 -21.19 5.14 -9.48
C ALA A 164 -20.72 3.83 -10.16
N VAL A 165 -19.45 3.50 -10.00
CA VAL A 165 -18.86 2.26 -10.55
C VAL A 165 -19.23 1.05 -9.70
N LEU A 166 -19.30 1.23 -8.38
CA LEU A 166 -19.67 0.19 -7.41
C LEU A 166 -20.93 0.61 -6.64
N ALA A 167 -21.54 -0.34 -5.94
CA ALA A 167 -22.65 -0.03 -5.04
C ALA A 167 -22.17 0.94 -3.94
N PRO A 168 -22.92 2.02 -3.63
CA PRO A 168 -22.49 2.99 -2.63
C PRO A 168 -22.51 2.43 -1.21
N TYR A 169 -23.30 1.40 -0.97
CA TYR A 169 -23.36 0.63 0.28
C TYR A 169 -23.83 -0.79 0.03
N VAL A 170 -23.52 -1.68 0.96
CA VAL A 170 -24.04 -3.04 1.02
C VAL A 170 -24.75 -3.22 2.35
N MET A 171 -25.92 -3.88 2.34
CA MET A 171 -26.77 -4.06 3.53
C MET A 171 -26.91 -5.54 3.86
N PHE A 172 -26.70 -5.89 5.14
CA PHE A 172 -26.94 -7.21 5.70
C PHE A 172 -28.15 -7.15 6.63
N ASP A 173 -29.04 -8.16 6.54
CA ASP A 173 -30.26 -8.28 7.36
C ASP A 173 -30.07 -9.42 8.39
N PHE A 174 -30.12 -9.04 9.66
CA PHE A 174 -29.95 -9.94 10.80
C PHE A 174 -31.30 -10.11 11.54
N GLY A 175 -32.22 -10.82 10.91
CA GLY A 175 -33.55 -11.08 11.50
C GLY A 175 -34.41 -9.83 11.66
N GLY A 176 -34.28 -8.89 10.73
CA GLY A 176 -35.04 -7.62 10.69
C GLY A 176 -34.23 -6.38 11.13
N GLU A 177 -33.12 -6.55 11.83
CA GLU A 177 -32.14 -5.49 12.06
C GLU A 177 -31.18 -5.42 10.88
N LYS A 178 -31.04 -4.26 10.27
CA LYS A 178 -30.25 -4.06 9.06
C LYS A 178 -29.00 -3.24 9.35
N VAL A 179 -27.84 -3.80 9.03
CA VAL A 179 -26.56 -3.11 9.09
C VAL A 179 -26.11 -2.76 7.67
N ALA A 180 -25.93 -1.48 7.39
CA ALA A 180 -25.38 -1.01 6.13
C ALA A 180 -23.90 -0.68 6.26
N PHE A 181 -23.10 -1.10 5.28
CA PHE A 181 -21.71 -0.72 5.13
C PHE A 181 -21.58 0.24 3.95
N VAL A 182 -21.23 1.50 4.22
CA VAL A 182 -20.96 2.53 3.21
C VAL A 182 -19.49 2.46 2.83
N GLY A 183 -19.20 2.10 1.58
CA GLY A 183 -17.84 2.02 1.08
C GLY A 183 -17.27 3.41 0.76
N ILE A 184 -15.99 3.64 1.07
CA ILE A 184 -15.32 4.92 0.82
C ILE A 184 -13.92 4.67 0.31
N THR A 185 -13.61 5.16 -0.89
CA THR A 185 -12.29 5.08 -1.52
C THR A 185 -11.56 6.41 -1.35
N THR A 186 -10.27 6.37 -1.00
CA THR A 186 -9.49 7.61 -0.84
C THR A 186 -9.34 8.37 -2.16
N PRO A 187 -9.59 9.69 -2.18
CA PRO A 187 -9.25 10.53 -3.34
C PRO A 187 -7.77 10.50 -3.70
N GLU A 188 -6.89 10.19 -2.77
CA GLU A 188 -5.46 10.05 -3.01
C GLU A 188 -5.11 8.90 -3.98
N SER A 189 -6.05 8.01 -4.31
CA SER A 189 -5.84 6.96 -5.31
C SER A 189 -5.37 7.49 -6.67
N PHE A 190 -5.70 8.73 -7.02
CA PHE A 190 -5.19 9.37 -8.24
C PHE A 190 -3.66 9.51 -8.25
N THR A 191 -3.05 9.78 -7.09
CA THR A 191 -1.62 10.06 -6.98
C THR A 191 -0.86 8.96 -6.25
N LYS A 192 -1.52 8.22 -5.36
CA LYS A 192 -0.92 7.08 -4.64
C LYS A 192 -0.90 5.80 -5.47
N SER A 193 -1.78 5.71 -6.50
CA SER A 193 -1.64 4.80 -7.61
C SER A 193 -1.13 5.57 -8.85
N THR A 194 -1.48 5.17 -10.05
CA THR A 194 -1.00 5.81 -11.29
C THR A 194 -2.12 6.64 -11.92
N PRO A 195 -1.99 7.98 -12.05
CA PRO A 195 -3.03 8.85 -12.61
C PRO A 195 -3.54 8.40 -13.99
N ALA A 196 -2.64 7.88 -14.84
CA ALA A 196 -3.00 7.40 -16.18
C ALA A 196 -4.02 6.24 -16.18
N TYR A 197 -4.17 5.51 -15.09
CA TYR A 197 -5.15 4.41 -14.99
C TYR A 197 -6.59 4.90 -14.92
N PHE A 198 -6.80 6.15 -14.57
CA PHE A 198 -8.11 6.80 -14.52
C PHE A 198 -8.44 7.58 -15.79
N GLN A 199 -7.57 7.55 -16.82
CA GLN A 199 -7.64 8.36 -18.02
C GLN A 199 -7.81 7.49 -19.27
N ASP A 200 -8.30 8.11 -20.36
CA ASP A 200 -8.28 7.55 -21.71
C ASP A 200 -6.90 7.75 -22.37
N GLU A 201 -6.75 7.23 -23.59
CA GLU A 201 -5.51 7.36 -24.39
C GLU A 201 -5.12 8.82 -24.74
N ASN A 202 -6.01 9.78 -24.52
CA ASN A 202 -5.79 11.20 -24.77
C ASN A 202 -5.49 11.98 -23.48
N GLY A 203 -5.45 11.30 -22.32
CA GLY A 203 -5.21 11.91 -21.01
C GLY A 203 -6.45 12.55 -20.37
N ASN A 204 -7.66 12.28 -20.91
CA ASN A 204 -8.89 12.76 -20.28
C ASN A 204 -9.33 11.76 -19.20
N TYR A 205 -9.69 12.26 -18.03
CA TYR A 205 -10.25 11.40 -16.98
C TYR A 205 -11.58 10.79 -17.44
N ILE A 206 -11.69 9.47 -17.30
CA ILE A 206 -12.88 8.66 -17.58
C ILE A 206 -13.42 8.00 -16.32
N TYR A 207 -12.66 8.08 -15.22
CA TYR A 207 -13.07 7.73 -13.87
C TYR A 207 -12.74 8.88 -12.92
N GLY A 208 -13.60 9.09 -11.94
CA GLY A 208 -13.45 10.09 -10.89
C GLY A 208 -13.64 9.49 -9.51
N ILE A 209 -12.97 10.09 -8.53
CA ILE A 209 -13.20 9.85 -7.10
C ILE A 209 -13.54 11.21 -6.49
N SER A 210 -14.69 11.33 -5.83
CA SER A 210 -15.13 12.60 -5.25
C SER A 210 -14.17 13.05 -4.15
N SER A 211 -13.69 14.27 -4.27
CA SER A 211 -12.70 14.89 -3.40
C SER A 211 -13.16 16.30 -2.98
N GLY A 212 -12.82 17.31 -3.76
CA GLY A 212 -12.96 18.73 -3.45
C GLY A 212 -11.80 19.24 -2.58
N ASP A 213 -11.36 20.48 -2.83
CA ASP A 213 -10.24 21.10 -2.09
C ASP A 213 -10.49 21.20 -0.58
N ASP A 214 -11.77 21.22 -0.18
CA ASP A 214 -12.24 21.27 1.21
C ASP A 214 -12.90 19.96 1.67
N GLY A 215 -12.82 18.88 0.87
CA GLY A 215 -13.45 17.58 1.14
C GLY A 215 -14.97 17.55 0.90
N ALA A 216 -15.58 18.67 0.54
CA ALA A 216 -17.05 18.80 0.51
C ALA A 216 -17.72 17.82 -0.45
N ALA A 217 -17.11 17.49 -1.60
CA ALA A 217 -17.66 16.54 -2.57
C ALA A 217 -17.65 15.11 -2.02
N LEU A 218 -16.58 14.71 -1.35
CA LEU A 218 -16.45 13.44 -0.64
C LEU A 218 -17.52 13.31 0.45
N TYR A 219 -17.63 14.30 1.33
CA TYR A 219 -18.60 14.27 2.43
C TYR A 219 -20.05 14.23 1.94
N ALA A 220 -20.35 14.91 0.82
CA ALA A 220 -21.68 14.88 0.22
C ALA A 220 -22.06 13.49 -0.33
N ASP A 221 -21.11 12.77 -0.93
CA ASP A 221 -21.37 11.41 -1.39
C ASP A 221 -21.57 10.44 -0.22
N ILE A 222 -20.71 10.54 0.81
CA ILE A 222 -20.85 9.74 2.05
C ILE A 222 -22.23 9.99 2.67
N GLN A 223 -22.63 11.26 2.84
CA GLN A 223 -23.95 11.60 3.40
C GLN A 223 -25.11 11.06 2.55
N THR A 224 -24.97 11.15 1.21
CA THR A 224 -25.98 10.62 0.29
C THR A 224 -26.15 9.10 0.46
N ALA A 225 -25.05 8.37 0.61
CA ALA A 225 -25.07 6.93 0.82
C ALA A 225 -25.68 6.56 2.20
N ILE A 226 -25.33 7.28 3.26
CA ILE A 226 -25.91 7.11 4.61
C ILE A 226 -27.41 7.32 4.57
N ASP A 227 -27.87 8.43 3.96
CA ASP A 227 -29.29 8.77 3.88
C ASP A 227 -30.07 7.72 3.07
N ALA A 228 -29.51 7.22 1.98
CA ALA A 228 -30.10 6.17 1.17
C ALA A 228 -30.22 4.85 1.94
N ALA A 229 -29.16 4.43 2.64
CA ALA A 229 -29.16 3.22 3.47
C ALA A 229 -30.22 3.29 4.59
N LYS A 230 -30.31 4.44 5.27
CA LYS A 230 -31.35 4.69 6.31
C LYS A 230 -32.74 4.70 5.73
N ALA A 231 -32.94 5.30 4.55
CA ALA A 231 -34.23 5.28 3.86
C ALA A 231 -34.68 3.87 3.44
N GLU A 232 -33.72 2.96 3.18
CA GLU A 232 -33.97 1.53 2.91
C GLU A 232 -34.17 0.71 4.20
N GLY A 233 -34.00 1.34 5.36
CA GLY A 233 -34.29 0.78 6.68
C GLY A 233 -33.07 0.27 7.44
N ALA A 234 -31.86 0.78 7.16
CA ALA A 234 -30.69 0.50 7.98
C ALA A 234 -30.92 1.01 9.42
N THR A 235 -30.70 0.12 10.39
CA THR A 235 -30.76 0.42 11.83
C THR A 235 -29.39 0.78 12.38
N LYS A 236 -28.33 0.29 11.74
CA LYS A 236 -26.94 0.67 11.96
C LYS A 236 -26.27 0.97 10.62
N VAL A 237 -25.40 2.00 10.60
CA VAL A 237 -24.62 2.38 9.42
C VAL A 237 -23.14 2.45 9.80
N ILE A 238 -22.34 1.61 9.18
CA ILE A 238 -20.89 1.55 9.38
C ILE A 238 -20.23 2.06 8.09
N ALA A 239 -19.28 2.97 8.20
CA ALA A 239 -18.40 3.26 7.08
C ALA A 239 -17.33 2.18 6.99
N LEU A 240 -17.10 1.64 5.79
CA LEU A 240 -15.98 0.80 5.43
C LEU A 240 -15.11 1.61 4.48
N GLY A 241 -14.17 2.35 5.05
CA GLY A 241 -13.42 3.36 4.33
C GLY A 241 -11.94 3.04 4.22
N HIS A 242 -11.29 3.77 3.32
CA HIS A 242 -9.84 3.74 3.16
C HIS A 242 -9.35 5.18 2.99
N LEU A 243 -9.39 5.96 4.09
CA LEU A 243 -9.07 7.39 4.12
C LEU A 243 -7.85 7.70 4.98
N GLY A 244 -7.69 6.98 6.09
CA GLY A 244 -6.62 7.18 7.05
C GLY A 244 -6.81 8.41 7.95
N ASP A 245 -5.83 8.58 8.83
CA ASP A 245 -5.74 9.68 9.79
C ASP A 245 -4.46 10.52 9.62
N ASP A 246 -3.66 10.26 8.56
CA ASP A 246 -2.44 11.02 8.30
C ASP A 246 -2.78 12.50 8.06
N PRO A 247 -2.16 13.46 8.77
CA PRO A 247 -2.33 14.88 8.51
C PRO A 247 -2.05 15.31 7.07
N ALA A 248 -1.20 14.58 6.34
CA ALA A 248 -0.92 14.84 4.93
C ALA A 248 -2.12 14.56 4.00
N SER A 249 -3.05 13.72 4.43
CA SER A 249 -4.26 13.34 3.69
C SER A 249 -5.43 14.31 3.91
N GLN A 250 -5.27 15.33 4.78
CA GLN A 250 -6.34 16.32 4.97
C GLN A 250 -6.63 17.08 3.65
N PRO A 251 -7.91 17.37 3.38
CA PRO A 251 -9.11 17.24 4.23
C PRO A 251 -9.82 15.88 4.13
N TRP A 252 -9.23 14.86 3.52
CA TRP A 252 -9.90 13.60 3.18
C TRP A 252 -9.70 12.50 4.23
N THR A 253 -9.34 12.85 5.47
CA THR A 253 -9.19 11.87 6.56
C THR A 253 -10.54 11.34 7.05
N SER A 254 -10.53 10.17 7.69
CA SER A 254 -11.72 9.57 8.30
C SER A 254 -12.35 10.46 9.38
N ALA A 255 -11.52 11.10 10.21
CA ALA A 255 -11.99 12.03 11.24
C ALA A 255 -12.71 13.23 10.64
N GLU A 256 -12.21 13.82 9.55
CA GLU A 256 -12.87 14.92 8.83
C GLU A 256 -14.17 14.44 8.15
N ALA A 257 -14.18 13.23 7.55
CA ALA A 257 -15.38 12.63 6.96
C ALA A 257 -16.48 12.44 8.03
N ILE A 258 -16.14 11.95 9.21
CA ILE A 258 -17.08 11.82 10.34
C ILE A 258 -17.57 13.20 10.77
N ALA A 259 -16.68 14.17 11.01
CA ALA A 259 -17.04 15.51 11.51
C ALA A 259 -17.93 16.30 10.53
N ASN A 260 -17.93 15.96 9.24
CA ASN A 260 -18.72 16.65 8.21
C ASN A 260 -19.97 15.88 7.75
N THR A 261 -20.24 14.69 8.29
CA THR A 261 -21.43 13.87 7.98
C THR A 261 -22.24 13.58 9.24
N THR A 262 -23.40 12.96 9.10
CA THR A 262 -24.23 12.54 10.24
C THR A 262 -24.81 11.17 10.02
N GLY A 263 -24.93 10.42 11.10
CA GLY A 263 -25.68 9.17 11.10
C GLY A 263 -24.86 7.92 10.85
N LEU A 264 -23.55 7.98 10.89
CA LEU A 264 -22.68 6.83 11.09
C LEU A 264 -22.74 6.39 12.56
N ASP A 265 -22.68 5.09 12.79
CA ASP A 265 -22.51 4.49 14.11
C ASP A 265 -21.05 4.11 14.37
N ALA A 266 -20.31 3.69 13.32
CA ALA A 266 -18.87 3.37 13.38
C ALA A 266 -18.19 3.58 12.02
N PHE A 267 -16.85 3.61 12.04
CA PHE A 267 -15.99 3.73 10.86
C PHE A 267 -14.84 2.72 11.00
N ILE A 268 -14.76 1.75 10.08
CA ILE A 268 -13.63 0.85 9.90
C ILE A 268 -12.79 1.43 8.77
N ASP A 269 -11.52 1.78 9.05
CA ASP A 269 -10.65 2.55 8.16
C ASP A 269 -9.37 1.78 7.79
N GLY A 270 -8.60 2.35 6.87
CA GLY A 270 -7.29 1.90 6.39
C GLY A 270 -6.44 3.07 5.93
N HIS A 271 -5.47 2.84 5.01
CA HIS A 271 -4.65 3.81 4.29
C HIS A 271 -3.44 4.35 5.05
N SER A 272 -3.59 4.84 6.27
CA SER A 272 -2.49 5.44 7.04
C SER A 272 -1.63 4.42 7.77
N HIS A 273 -2.03 3.15 7.78
CA HIS A 273 -1.40 2.06 8.55
C HIS A 273 -1.39 2.32 10.07
N SER A 274 -2.28 3.20 10.53
CA SER A 274 -2.39 3.57 11.94
C SER A 274 -3.06 2.48 12.77
N THR A 275 -2.72 2.41 14.04
CA THR A 275 -3.38 1.53 14.99
C THR A 275 -4.37 2.33 15.83
N VAL A 276 -5.66 2.18 15.51
CA VAL A 276 -6.77 2.87 16.20
C VAL A 276 -7.74 1.83 16.71
N LYS A 277 -7.75 1.59 18.01
CA LYS A 277 -8.55 0.51 18.62
C LYS A 277 -10.06 0.83 18.68
N GLY A 278 -10.41 2.10 18.82
CA GLY A 278 -11.81 2.53 18.94
C GLY A 278 -11.87 3.96 19.49
N ASP A 279 -11.43 4.93 18.69
CA ASP A 279 -11.47 6.34 19.06
C ASP A 279 -12.89 6.90 18.88
N GLU A 280 -13.35 7.67 19.85
CA GLU A 280 -14.63 8.36 19.78
C GLU A 280 -14.48 9.69 19.02
N VAL A 281 -15.07 9.78 17.84
CA VAL A 281 -15.08 11.00 17.02
C VAL A 281 -16.49 11.55 16.96
N ALA A 282 -16.66 12.87 17.17
CA ALA A 282 -17.96 13.52 17.08
C ALA A 282 -18.36 13.75 15.61
N ASP A 283 -19.57 13.33 15.24
CA ASP A 283 -20.17 13.67 13.95
C ASP A 283 -20.58 15.15 13.89
N LYS A 284 -21.07 15.60 12.74
CA LYS A 284 -21.50 16.97 12.50
C LYS A 284 -22.58 17.47 13.49
N ASP A 285 -23.40 16.58 14.02
CA ASP A 285 -24.46 16.89 14.98
C ASP A 285 -24.01 16.66 16.44
N GLY A 286 -22.77 16.18 16.66
CA GLY A 286 -22.17 15.92 17.97
C GLY A 286 -22.46 14.52 18.52
N ASN A 287 -22.93 13.58 17.70
CA ASN A 287 -23.06 12.18 18.09
C ASN A 287 -21.70 11.48 18.00
N THR A 288 -21.49 10.49 18.84
CA THR A 288 -20.25 9.70 18.84
C THR A 288 -20.27 8.67 17.73
N VAL A 289 -19.20 8.60 16.94
CA VAL A 289 -18.88 7.56 15.95
C VAL A 289 -17.60 6.88 16.40
N LEU A 290 -17.58 5.54 16.43
CA LEU A 290 -16.37 4.77 16.76
C LEU A 290 -15.50 4.61 15.52
N LEU A 291 -14.26 5.13 15.56
CA LEU A 291 -13.25 4.97 14.51
C LEU A 291 -12.26 3.88 14.89
N THR A 292 -11.98 2.96 13.95
CA THR A 292 -11.03 1.88 14.19
C THR A 292 -10.20 1.57 12.93
N GLN A 293 -8.93 1.15 13.14
CA GLN A 293 -8.00 0.75 12.08
C GLN A 293 -6.97 -0.23 12.67
N THR A 294 -6.62 -1.32 11.98
CA THR A 294 -5.82 -2.43 12.54
C THR A 294 -4.31 -2.29 12.36
N GLY A 295 -3.81 -1.21 11.82
CA GLY A 295 -2.41 -1.08 11.41
C GLY A 295 -2.19 -1.62 9.99
N GLU A 296 -1.20 -2.49 9.79
CA GLU A 296 -0.82 -3.02 8.49
C GLU A 296 -0.40 -4.49 8.59
N TYR A 297 -0.31 -5.18 7.43
CA TYR A 297 0.41 -6.46 7.22
C TYR A 297 -0.02 -7.63 8.10
N PHE A 298 -1.30 -7.72 8.46
CA PHE A 298 -1.79 -8.68 9.43
C PHE A 298 -1.12 -8.59 10.82
N ASP A 299 -0.64 -7.42 11.22
CA ASP A 299 -0.09 -7.25 12.59
C ASP A 299 -1.14 -7.58 13.65
N ARG A 300 -2.43 -7.40 13.35
CA ARG A 300 -3.59 -7.75 14.17
C ARG A 300 -4.86 -7.89 13.32
N ILE A 301 -5.89 -8.44 13.92
CA ILE A 301 -7.23 -8.56 13.31
C ILE A 301 -8.19 -7.73 14.14
N GLY A 302 -9.03 -6.92 13.51
CA GLY A 302 -10.04 -6.14 14.19
C GLY A 302 -11.28 -6.98 14.51
N LEU A 303 -11.91 -6.69 15.65
CA LEU A 303 -13.19 -7.24 16.07
C LEU A 303 -14.11 -6.12 16.53
N MET A 304 -15.25 -5.97 15.86
CA MET A 304 -16.34 -5.09 16.27
C MET A 304 -17.54 -5.96 16.65
N VAL A 305 -18.17 -5.65 17.77
CA VAL A 305 -19.37 -6.36 18.22
C VAL A 305 -20.53 -5.37 18.32
N ILE A 306 -21.63 -5.67 17.62
CA ILE A 306 -22.90 -4.98 17.75
C ILE A 306 -23.81 -5.84 18.61
N ASP A 307 -24.27 -5.32 19.74
CA ASP A 307 -25.27 -5.94 20.61
C ASP A 307 -26.59 -5.15 20.48
N PHE A 308 -27.54 -5.72 19.74
CA PHE A 308 -28.86 -5.12 19.53
C PHE A 308 -29.76 -5.20 20.77
N GLY A 309 -29.42 -6.07 21.73
CA GLY A 309 -30.19 -6.20 22.98
C GLY A 309 -29.98 -5.04 23.93
N VAL A 310 -28.79 -4.43 23.91
CA VAL A 310 -28.43 -3.26 24.74
C VAL A 310 -28.06 -2.02 23.92
N ASP A 311 -28.17 -2.12 22.57
CA ASP A 311 -27.90 -1.06 21.61
C ASP A 311 -26.49 -0.46 21.73
N THR A 312 -25.48 -1.32 21.72
CA THR A 312 -24.07 -0.91 21.85
C THR A 312 -23.22 -1.44 20.69
N ILE A 313 -22.18 -0.69 20.36
CA ILE A 313 -21.08 -1.12 19.49
C ILE A 313 -19.79 -1.05 20.32
N THR A 314 -19.00 -2.10 20.26
CA THR A 314 -17.67 -2.16 20.91
C THR A 314 -16.64 -2.67 19.93
N THR A 315 -15.40 -2.19 20.06
CA THR A 315 -14.28 -2.58 19.20
C THR A 315 -13.12 -3.10 20.03
N ASP A 316 -12.39 -4.07 19.49
CA ASP A 316 -11.19 -4.63 20.07
C ASP A 316 -10.26 -5.13 18.95
N PHE A 317 -9.03 -5.48 19.31
CA PHE A 317 -8.13 -6.23 18.45
C PHE A 317 -8.00 -7.67 18.93
N ILE A 318 -7.83 -8.57 17.99
CA ILE A 318 -7.34 -9.92 18.22
C ILE A 318 -5.87 -9.91 17.82
N GLU A 319 -5.02 -9.95 18.82
CA GLU A 319 -3.56 -10.02 18.70
C GLU A 319 -3.10 -11.42 19.12
N TYR A 320 -1.80 -11.66 19.08
CA TYR A 320 -1.24 -12.92 19.56
C TYR A 320 -0.09 -12.69 20.54
N SER A 321 0.14 -13.69 21.40
CA SER A 321 1.36 -13.80 22.19
C SER A 321 2.04 -15.14 21.92
N GLU A 322 3.37 -15.15 22.04
CA GLU A 322 4.18 -16.35 21.86
C GLU A 322 4.17 -17.18 23.13
N ILE A 323 3.92 -18.49 22.97
CA ILE A 323 4.16 -19.47 24.04
C ILE A 323 5.62 -19.91 23.95
N ILE A 324 6.42 -19.51 24.94
CA ILE A 324 7.86 -19.71 24.96
C ILE A 324 8.23 -20.82 25.93
N GLU A 325 9.03 -21.79 25.49
CA GLU A 325 9.61 -22.82 26.34
C GLU A 325 11.15 -22.73 26.37
N ASN A 326 11.72 -23.16 27.48
CA ASN A 326 13.16 -23.29 27.63
C ASN A 326 13.68 -24.49 26.84
N VAL A 327 14.71 -24.30 26.03
CA VAL A 327 15.37 -25.41 25.34
C VAL A 327 16.24 -26.19 26.34
N VAL A 328 16.02 -27.50 26.38
CA VAL A 328 16.83 -28.43 27.18
C VAL A 328 17.51 -29.45 26.28
N ASP A 329 18.65 -29.95 26.72
CA ASP A 329 19.38 -31.03 26.02
C ASP A 329 18.73 -32.41 26.23
N GLU A 330 19.31 -33.44 25.67
CA GLU A 330 18.84 -34.83 25.78
C GLU A 330 18.82 -35.40 27.23
N ASN A 331 19.49 -34.72 28.18
CA ASN A 331 19.56 -35.05 29.58
C ASN A 331 18.58 -34.21 30.43
N GLY A 332 17.87 -33.25 29.82
CA GLY A 332 16.99 -32.31 30.49
C GLY A 332 17.70 -31.10 31.11
N GLU A 333 18.97 -30.85 30.78
CA GLU A 333 19.71 -29.70 31.26
C GLU A 333 19.50 -28.47 30.35
N PRO A 334 19.46 -27.26 30.91
CA PRO A 334 19.29 -26.02 30.15
C PRO A 334 20.36 -25.82 29.06
N VAL A 335 19.94 -25.55 27.82
CA VAL A 335 20.84 -25.10 26.75
C VAL A 335 21.08 -23.60 26.94
N LEU A 336 22.35 -23.18 26.95
CA LEU A 336 22.75 -21.79 27.12
C LEU A 336 23.37 -21.25 25.84
N ASP A 337 23.15 -19.97 25.58
CA ASP A 337 23.80 -19.24 24.48
C ASP A 337 25.28 -18.92 24.82
N ASP A 338 26.00 -18.33 23.87
CA ASP A 338 27.42 -17.95 24.02
C ASP A 338 27.66 -16.92 25.16
N LYS A 339 26.60 -16.27 25.64
CA LYS A 339 26.63 -15.29 26.74
C LYS A 339 26.19 -15.91 28.07
N GLY A 340 25.79 -17.18 28.07
CA GLY A 340 25.34 -17.91 29.27
C GLY A 340 23.87 -17.70 29.62
N ASN A 341 23.05 -17.14 28.71
CA ASN A 341 21.60 -17.03 28.90
C ASN A 341 20.93 -18.32 28.46
N GLN A 342 19.80 -18.66 29.12
CA GLN A 342 18.96 -19.77 28.73
C GLN A 342 18.41 -19.55 27.31
N VAL A 343 18.61 -20.51 26.42
CA VAL A 343 17.99 -20.53 25.10
C VAL A 343 16.52 -20.87 25.24
N THR A 344 15.66 -20.09 24.59
CA THR A 344 14.23 -20.33 24.52
C THR A 344 13.80 -20.59 23.07
N GLN A 345 12.66 -21.27 22.90
CA GLN A 345 12.03 -21.48 21.59
C GLN A 345 10.55 -21.17 21.69
N VAL A 346 9.97 -20.63 20.59
CA VAL A 346 8.52 -20.50 20.44
C VAL A 346 7.96 -21.88 20.13
N VAL A 347 6.99 -22.35 20.92
CA VAL A 347 6.35 -23.66 20.76
C VAL A 347 4.88 -23.54 20.34
N GLY A 348 4.35 -22.32 20.29
CA GLY A 348 2.98 -22.04 19.87
C GLY A 348 2.62 -20.58 20.07
N TYR A 349 1.38 -20.27 19.80
CA TYR A 349 0.79 -18.96 19.96
C TYR A 349 -0.55 -19.06 20.68
N GLU A 350 -0.96 -17.98 21.31
CA GLU A 350 -2.29 -17.82 21.89
C GLU A 350 -2.86 -16.45 21.49
N PHE A 351 -4.20 -16.38 21.34
CA PHE A 351 -4.87 -15.14 21.05
C PHE A 351 -4.98 -14.25 22.29
N VAL A 352 -4.86 -12.95 22.09
CA VAL A 352 -5.02 -11.91 23.11
C VAL A 352 -6.09 -10.93 22.64
N SER A 353 -7.21 -10.86 23.37
CA SER A 353 -8.32 -9.93 23.12
C SER A 353 -9.18 -9.80 24.37
N GLU A 354 -9.88 -8.70 24.52
CA GLU A 354 -10.88 -8.50 25.59
C GLU A 354 -12.27 -9.00 25.19
N LEU A 355 -12.60 -8.95 23.89
CA LEU A 355 -13.89 -9.35 23.35
C LEU A 355 -13.90 -10.81 22.85
N TYR A 356 -12.79 -11.31 22.38
CA TYR A 356 -12.65 -12.72 21.99
C TYR A 356 -12.15 -13.55 23.17
N THR A 357 -12.92 -14.55 23.56
CA THR A 357 -12.63 -15.39 24.74
C THR A 357 -11.95 -16.72 24.42
N GLY A 358 -11.77 -17.05 23.14
CA GLY A 358 -11.02 -18.22 22.70
C GLY A 358 -9.51 -17.99 22.90
N THR A 359 -8.81 -18.96 23.46
CA THR A 359 -7.36 -18.88 23.69
C THR A 359 -6.58 -19.87 22.83
N GLU A 360 -7.25 -20.89 22.27
CA GLU A 360 -6.59 -21.90 21.45
C GLU A 360 -6.31 -21.34 20.06
N TRP A 361 -5.04 -21.44 19.65
CA TRP A 361 -4.62 -21.07 18.30
C TRP A 361 -5.26 -22.00 17.27
N GLY A 362 -5.98 -21.41 16.32
CA GLY A 362 -6.64 -22.13 15.24
C GLY A 362 -6.13 -21.73 13.87
N SER A 363 -6.12 -22.69 12.95
CA SER A 363 -5.81 -22.48 11.53
C SER A 363 -6.75 -23.37 10.70
N ASP A 364 -7.34 -22.83 9.63
CA ASP A 364 -8.09 -23.64 8.67
C ASP A 364 -7.11 -24.37 7.75
N GLU A 365 -7.07 -25.68 7.82
CA GLU A 365 -6.13 -26.53 7.10
C GLU A 365 -6.25 -26.39 5.56
N THR A 366 -7.44 -26.07 5.04
CA THR A 366 -7.65 -25.89 3.60
C THR A 366 -7.03 -24.58 3.13
N VAL A 367 -7.31 -23.49 3.84
CA VAL A 367 -6.76 -22.17 3.54
C VAL A 367 -5.25 -22.17 3.76
N LYS A 368 -4.78 -22.80 4.86
CA LYS A 368 -3.34 -22.98 5.11
C LYS A 368 -2.64 -23.69 3.97
N GLY A 369 -3.24 -24.77 3.47
CA GLY A 369 -2.68 -25.49 2.32
C GLY A 369 -2.57 -24.64 1.06
N MET A 370 -3.49 -23.68 0.85
CA MET A 370 -3.41 -22.72 -0.26
C MET A 370 -2.30 -21.67 -0.03
N VAL A 371 -2.20 -21.13 1.17
CA VAL A 371 -1.14 -20.18 1.58
C VAL A 371 0.25 -20.83 1.41
N ASP A 372 0.46 -22.00 2.01
CA ASP A 372 1.73 -22.72 1.96
C ASP A 372 2.14 -23.07 0.51
N ALA A 373 1.18 -23.47 -0.33
CA ALA A 373 1.44 -23.80 -1.73
C ALA A 373 1.88 -22.56 -2.53
N TRP A 374 1.25 -21.43 -2.30
CA TRP A 374 1.60 -20.19 -2.99
C TRP A 374 2.96 -19.65 -2.55
N ILE A 375 3.24 -19.65 -1.23
CA ILE A 375 4.56 -19.30 -0.70
C ILE A 375 5.64 -20.18 -1.35
N ALA A 376 5.44 -21.51 -1.40
CA ALA A 376 6.42 -22.42 -1.99
C ALA A 376 6.61 -22.20 -3.50
N GLU A 377 5.57 -21.80 -4.23
CA GLU A 377 5.65 -21.46 -5.65
C GLU A 377 6.50 -20.20 -5.85
N ILE A 378 6.24 -19.13 -5.10
CA ILE A 378 7.00 -17.88 -5.16
C ILE A 378 8.47 -18.11 -4.75
N ASP A 379 8.71 -18.87 -3.69
CA ASP A 379 10.06 -19.24 -3.26
C ASP A 379 10.82 -20.03 -4.34
N THR A 380 10.13 -20.88 -5.07
CA THR A 380 10.72 -21.60 -6.20
C THR A 380 11.07 -20.67 -7.36
N GLN A 381 10.22 -19.69 -7.65
CA GLN A 381 10.43 -18.73 -8.75
C GLN A 381 11.49 -17.69 -8.40
N LEU A 382 11.47 -17.15 -7.21
CA LEU A 382 12.25 -15.98 -6.79
C LEU A 382 13.35 -16.29 -5.76
N GLY A 383 13.40 -17.49 -5.21
CA GLY A 383 14.35 -17.88 -4.14
C GLY A 383 15.81 -18.04 -4.59
N THR A 384 16.11 -17.85 -5.89
CA THR A 384 17.50 -17.93 -6.37
C THR A 384 18.34 -16.82 -5.77
N VAL A 385 19.31 -17.20 -4.92
CA VAL A 385 20.30 -16.29 -4.35
C VAL A 385 21.31 -15.90 -5.43
N PHE A 386 21.49 -14.59 -5.64
CA PHE A 386 22.43 -14.05 -6.62
C PHE A 386 23.53 -13.18 -5.99
N GLY A 387 23.45 -12.90 -4.70
CA GLY A 387 24.42 -12.08 -3.99
C GLY A 387 24.19 -12.08 -2.48
N ALA A 388 24.80 -11.12 -1.80
CA ALA A 388 24.67 -10.92 -0.37
C ALA A 388 24.81 -9.45 0.02
N SER A 389 24.42 -9.09 1.25
CA SER A 389 24.68 -7.79 1.85
C SER A 389 25.40 -7.94 3.20
N ASN A 390 26.53 -7.26 3.37
CA ASN A 390 27.23 -7.13 4.64
C ASN A 390 26.76 -5.91 5.45
N VAL A 391 25.85 -5.12 4.89
CA VAL A 391 25.23 -3.96 5.52
C VAL A 391 23.73 -4.19 5.71
N GLU A 392 23.14 -3.46 6.63
CA GLU A 392 21.68 -3.50 6.87
C GLU A 392 21.01 -2.43 6.00
N LEU A 393 20.36 -2.84 4.90
CA LEU A 393 19.55 -1.93 4.08
C LEU A 393 18.19 -1.74 4.75
N ALA A 394 18.11 -0.72 5.61
CA ALA A 394 16.97 -0.46 6.48
C ALA A 394 16.23 0.82 6.10
N ASN A 395 14.91 0.80 6.36
CA ASN A 395 13.97 1.92 6.18
C ASN A 395 13.37 2.42 7.48
N TYR A 396 13.46 1.63 8.55
CA TYR A 396 12.86 1.87 9.86
C TYR A 396 13.94 2.01 10.92
N ASP A 397 13.68 2.83 11.94
CA ASP A 397 14.53 2.89 13.12
C ASP A 397 14.26 1.73 14.10
N ALA A 398 15.02 1.68 15.20
CA ALA A 398 14.89 0.65 16.22
C ALA A 398 13.56 0.69 16.99
N GLU A 399 12.88 1.82 16.96
CA GLU A 399 11.57 2.07 17.55
C GLU A 399 10.42 1.68 16.60
N GLY A 400 10.71 1.30 15.34
CA GLY A 400 9.75 0.92 14.32
C GLY A 400 9.16 2.09 13.53
N ASN A 401 9.74 3.30 13.64
CA ASN A 401 9.28 4.43 12.84
C ASN A 401 9.84 4.33 11.41
N ARG A 402 8.97 4.48 10.42
CA ARG A 402 9.37 4.52 9.01
C ARG A 402 10.05 5.85 8.68
N LEU A 403 11.26 5.80 8.13
CA LEU A 403 12.10 6.96 7.86
C LEU A 403 12.14 7.37 6.40
N VAL A 404 12.11 6.38 5.48
CA VAL A 404 12.34 6.58 4.04
C VAL A 404 11.37 7.55 3.37
N ARG A 405 10.22 7.84 3.99
CA ARG A 405 9.20 8.78 3.49
C ARG A 405 9.33 10.21 4.05
N LYS A 406 10.35 10.49 4.87
CA LYS A 406 10.54 11.82 5.49
C LYS A 406 11.98 12.26 5.64
N GLN A 407 12.93 11.35 5.42
CA GLN A 407 14.36 11.65 5.46
C GLN A 407 15.16 10.65 4.61
N GLU A 408 16.45 10.90 4.43
CA GLU A 408 17.39 9.98 3.80
C GLU A 408 17.52 8.68 4.59
N THR A 409 17.65 7.55 3.88
CA THR A 409 17.93 6.24 4.47
C THR A 409 18.92 5.45 3.62
N VAL A 410 19.62 4.51 4.25
CA VAL A 410 20.57 3.63 3.55
C VAL A 410 19.91 2.80 2.45
N ALA A 411 18.69 2.29 2.67
CA ALA A 411 17.95 1.57 1.64
C ALA A 411 17.53 2.50 0.50
N GLY A 412 17.18 3.75 0.82
CA GLY A 412 16.88 4.79 -0.17
C GLY A 412 18.08 5.12 -1.05
N ASP A 413 19.23 5.34 -0.45
CA ASP A 413 20.49 5.56 -1.16
C ASP A 413 20.83 4.39 -2.09
N PHE A 414 20.73 3.16 -1.57
CA PHE A 414 21.02 1.95 -2.34
C PHE A 414 20.12 1.81 -3.57
N CYS A 415 18.82 2.09 -3.44
CA CYS A 415 17.87 2.02 -4.55
C CYS A 415 18.14 3.11 -5.61
N ALA A 416 18.42 4.34 -5.18
CA ALA A 416 18.74 5.44 -6.08
C ALA A 416 20.09 5.21 -6.80
N ASP A 417 21.08 4.65 -6.09
CA ASP A 417 22.38 4.30 -6.67
C ASP A 417 22.25 3.16 -7.70
N ALA A 418 21.38 2.20 -7.46
CA ALA A 418 21.12 1.13 -8.42
C ALA A 418 20.57 1.66 -9.75
N LEU A 419 19.65 2.64 -9.70
CA LEU A 419 19.13 3.32 -10.89
C LEU A 419 20.22 4.13 -11.60
N TYR A 420 20.99 4.91 -10.86
CA TYR A 420 22.12 5.66 -11.43
C TYR A 420 23.11 4.72 -12.13
N TRP A 421 23.51 3.64 -11.41
CA TRP A 421 24.44 2.65 -11.94
C TRP A 421 23.91 1.94 -13.18
N LEU A 422 22.61 1.62 -13.24
CA LEU A 422 22.02 0.93 -14.40
C LEU A 422 22.32 1.69 -15.70
N PHE A 423 21.91 2.95 -15.77
CA PHE A 423 22.03 3.76 -16.97
C PHE A 423 23.50 4.11 -17.28
N ASP A 424 24.29 4.41 -16.26
CA ASP A 424 25.73 4.65 -16.40
C ASP A 424 26.48 3.43 -16.92
N ASN A 425 26.13 2.21 -16.46
CA ASN A 425 26.67 0.95 -16.91
C ASN A 425 26.25 0.60 -18.36
N MET A 426 25.10 1.08 -18.81
CA MET A 426 24.66 0.98 -20.19
C MET A 426 25.40 1.96 -21.12
N GLY A 427 26.26 2.81 -20.58
CA GLY A 427 26.99 3.84 -21.33
C GLY A 427 26.16 5.06 -21.68
N LEU A 428 25.06 5.28 -20.98
CA LEU A 428 24.22 6.46 -21.12
C LEU A 428 24.68 7.53 -20.14
N ASP A 429 24.51 8.78 -20.54
CA ASP A 429 24.80 9.91 -19.66
C ASP A 429 23.63 10.09 -18.69
N VAL A 430 23.90 9.88 -17.41
CA VAL A 430 22.95 10.06 -16.30
C VAL A 430 23.55 11.04 -15.30
N ASP A 431 22.84 12.10 -14.96
CA ASP A 431 23.32 13.12 -14.04
C ASP A 431 22.80 12.89 -12.64
N VAL A 432 21.53 12.51 -12.51
CA VAL A 432 20.82 12.34 -11.26
C VAL A 432 19.93 11.09 -11.35
N ALA A 433 19.78 10.37 -10.25
CA ALA A 433 18.73 9.36 -10.10
C ALA A 433 17.86 9.70 -8.88
N ILE A 434 16.55 9.42 -9.01
CA ILE A 434 15.57 9.58 -7.94
C ILE A 434 14.77 8.30 -7.71
N MET A 435 14.42 8.08 -6.46
CA MET A 435 13.51 7.01 -6.05
C MET A 435 12.54 7.56 -5.00
N ASN A 436 11.23 7.43 -5.23
CA ASN A 436 10.23 7.84 -4.24
C ASN A 436 10.24 6.89 -3.04
N GLY A 437 10.18 7.43 -1.83
CA GLY A 437 10.21 6.66 -0.58
C GLY A 437 9.05 5.68 -0.45
N GLY A 438 7.91 5.98 -1.07
CA GLY A 438 6.76 5.08 -1.15
C GLY A 438 7.01 3.79 -1.93
N GLY A 439 7.97 3.81 -2.85
CA GLY A 439 8.37 2.65 -3.66
C GLY A 439 9.37 1.71 -3.00
N ILE A 440 9.79 1.98 -1.75
CA ILE A 440 10.75 1.15 -0.99
C ILE A 440 10.01 0.55 0.22
N ARG A 441 9.73 -0.76 0.18
CA ARG A 441 8.68 -1.39 1.00
C ARG A 441 9.18 -2.38 2.06
N ASN A 442 10.45 -2.78 2.07
CA ASN A 442 10.95 -3.74 3.06
C ASN A 442 10.76 -3.23 4.49
N LYS A 443 10.02 -3.99 5.30
CA LYS A 443 9.78 -3.71 6.73
C LYS A 443 11.01 -4.08 7.56
N ALA A 444 11.57 -5.26 7.31
CA ALA A 444 12.80 -5.70 7.96
C ALA A 444 14.05 -5.17 7.21
N PRO A 445 15.15 -4.90 7.93
CA PRO A 445 16.43 -4.64 7.30
C PRO A 445 16.88 -5.82 6.43
N ILE A 446 17.31 -5.54 5.19
CA ILE A 446 17.86 -6.56 4.31
C ILE A 446 19.36 -6.70 4.59
N THR A 447 19.78 -7.90 4.95
CA THR A 447 21.17 -8.28 5.21
C THR A 447 21.37 -9.78 4.93
N GLY A 448 22.62 -10.24 4.74
CA GLY A 448 22.92 -11.63 4.42
C GLY A 448 22.62 -11.98 2.97
N GLU A 449 22.01 -13.13 2.70
CA GLU A 449 21.71 -13.61 1.34
C GLU A 449 20.75 -12.67 0.60
N PHE A 450 21.03 -12.41 -0.67
CA PHE A 450 20.21 -11.56 -1.54
C PHE A 450 19.66 -12.40 -2.69
N SER A 451 18.35 -12.63 -2.67
CA SER A 451 17.60 -13.37 -3.70
C SER A 451 16.70 -12.41 -4.51
N TYR A 452 16.10 -12.92 -5.59
CA TYR A 452 15.10 -12.15 -6.32
C TYR A 452 13.87 -11.85 -5.47
N LYS A 453 13.50 -12.75 -4.53
CA LYS A 453 12.45 -12.50 -3.54
C LYS A 453 12.81 -11.30 -2.66
N THR A 454 14.02 -11.27 -2.13
CA THR A 454 14.55 -10.17 -1.31
C THR A 454 14.52 -8.83 -2.08
N ALA A 455 14.91 -8.85 -3.37
CA ALA A 455 14.81 -7.65 -4.21
C ALA A 455 13.34 -7.20 -4.43
N LYS A 456 12.42 -8.16 -4.56
CA LYS A 456 10.96 -7.90 -4.65
C LYS A 456 10.37 -7.39 -3.34
N GLU A 457 10.90 -7.73 -2.18
CA GLU A 457 10.50 -7.18 -0.88
C GLU A 457 10.84 -5.68 -0.76
N ILE A 458 11.91 -5.23 -1.42
CA ILE A 458 12.25 -3.81 -1.52
C ILE A 458 11.34 -3.12 -2.55
N HIS A 459 11.24 -3.66 -3.77
CA HIS A 459 10.50 -3.10 -4.89
C HIS A 459 9.36 -4.04 -5.31
N THR A 460 8.16 -3.77 -4.83
CA THR A 460 7.00 -4.67 -4.94
C THR A 460 6.11 -4.39 -6.16
N PHE A 461 6.25 -3.20 -6.78
CA PHE A 461 5.28 -2.70 -7.75
C PHE A 461 5.49 -3.20 -9.17
N GLY A 462 6.71 -3.65 -9.52
CA GLY A 462 7.05 -4.02 -10.88
C GLY A 462 7.18 -2.81 -11.80
N ASN A 463 7.59 -1.68 -11.26
CA ASN A 463 7.92 -0.49 -12.02
C ASN A 463 9.08 -0.76 -12.97
N VAL A 464 9.19 0.03 -14.03
CA VAL A 464 10.26 -0.09 -15.01
C VAL A 464 11.14 1.15 -15.04
N ALA A 465 12.45 0.93 -15.13
CA ALA A 465 13.42 2.01 -15.14
C ALA A 465 13.31 2.86 -16.42
N CYS A 466 13.34 4.18 -16.25
CA CYS A 466 13.25 5.20 -17.28
C CYS A 466 14.37 6.22 -17.14
N LEU A 467 14.77 6.84 -18.26
CA LEU A 467 15.69 7.97 -18.31
C LEU A 467 15.03 9.11 -19.09
N GLN A 468 14.90 10.28 -18.46
CA GLN A 468 14.30 11.47 -19.07
C GLN A 468 15.26 12.66 -19.02
N THR A 469 15.18 13.55 -20.02
CA THR A 469 15.85 14.86 -19.95
C THR A 469 14.88 15.89 -19.39
N ILE A 470 15.28 16.54 -18.31
CA ILE A 470 14.53 17.57 -17.60
C ILE A 470 15.36 18.84 -17.44
N THR A 471 14.74 19.97 -17.09
CA THR A 471 15.45 21.20 -16.71
C THR A 471 15.85 21.17 -15.23
N GLY A 472 16.87 21.96 -14.86
CA GLY A 472 17.21 22.13 -13.44
C GLY A 472 16.06 22.72 -12.62
N GLN A 473 15.21 23.56 -13.22
CA GLN A 473 14.00 24.06 -12.55
C GLN A 473 13.01 22.93 -12.24
N GLN A 474 12.74 22.02 -13.19
CA GLN A 474 11.87 20.86 -12.93
C GLN A 474 12.45 19.97 -11.84
N LEU A 475 13.77 19.80 -11.80
CA LEU A 475 14.43 19.03 -10.75
C LEU A 475 14.26 19.70 -9.37
N LEU A 476 14.47 21.02 -9.27
CA LEU A 476 14.26 21.76 -8.02
C LEU A 476 12.80 21.67 -7.55
N ASP A 477 11.84 21.82 -8.47
CA ASP A 477 10.40 21.70 -8.17
C ASP A 477 10.05 20.31 -7.67
N ALA A 478 10.66 19.26 -8.24
CA ALA A 478 10.45 17.89 -7.81
C ALA A 478 11.02 17.62 -6.40
N LEU A 479 12.22 18.12 -6.11
CA LEU A 479 12.81 18.00 -4.77
C LEU A 479 11.96 18.74 -3.72
N GLU A 480 11.48 19.94 -4.04
CA GLU A 480 10.59 20.73 -3.16
C GLU A 480 9.25 20.02 -2.94
N TRP A 481 8.65 19.48 -4.01
CA TRP A 481 7.40 18.72 -3.93
C TRP A 481 7.54 17.49 -3.05
N GLY A 482 8.60 16.71 -3.25
CA GLY A 482 8.90 15.53 -2.40
C GLY A 482 9.17 15.90 -0.94
N ALA A 483 9.77 17.08 -0.69
CA ALA A 483 10.12 17.55 0.64
C ALA A 483 8.96 18.23 1.41
N ARG A 484 7.73 18.30 0.85
CA ARG A 484 6.62 19.07 1.44
C ARG A 484 6.24 18.70 2.86
N GLY A 485 6.39 17.43 3.25
CA GLY A 485 6.15 16.93 4.62
C GLY A 485 7.42 16.73 5.46
N ALA A 486 8.60 17.02 4.90
CA ALA A 486 9.88 16.70 5.55
C ALA A 486 10.01 17.26 6.97
N GLY A 487 10.39 16.39 7.90
CA GLY A 487 10.57 16.70 9.32
C GLY A 487 9.32 16.55 10.18
N SER A 488 8.12 16.37 9.59
CA SER A 488 6.86 16.22 10.34
C SER A 488 5.98 15.08 9.85
N GLU A 489 5.87 14.89 8.54
CA GLU A 489 4.90 13.99 7.92
C GLU A 489 5.59 12.98 7.02
N GLU A 490 4.99 11.81 6.86
CA GLU A 490 5.42 10.80 5.91
C GLU A 490 4.79 11.06 4.54
N ILE A 491 5.62 11.32 3.53
CA ILE A 491 5.18 11.56 2.16
C ILE A 491 5.74 10.46 1.25
N GLY A 492 4.88 9.68 0.60
CA GLY A 492 5.30 8.63 -0.35
C GLY A 492 6.23 9.16 -1.44
N GLY A 493 5.97 10.37 -1.91
CA GLY A 493 6.80 11.09 -2.88
C GLY A 493 8.09 11.70 -2.33
N PHE A 494 8.49 11.48 -1.06
CA PHE A 494 9.80 11.93 -0.58
C PHE A 494 10.91 11.25 -1.40
N LEU A 495 11.80 12.05 -2.01
CA LEU A 495 12.78 11.53 -2.95
C LEU A 495 14.09 11.14 -2.26
N GLN A 496 14.46 9.87 -2.39
CA GLN A 496 15.81 9.37 -2.17
C GLN A 496 16.60 9.59 -3.45
N VAL A 497 17.88 9.93 -3.36
CA VAL A 497 18.61 10.48 -4.51
C VAL A 497 20.01 9.90 -4.70
N SER A 498 20.51 9.90 -5.95
CA SER A 498 21.91 9.64 -6.31
C SER A 498 22.42 10.70 -7.29
N GLY A 499 23.71 11.04 -7.20
CA GLY A 499 24.34 12.06 -8.03
C GLY A 499 24.00 13.51 -7.65
N ILE A 500 23.22 13.74 -6.58
CA ILE A 500 22.80 15.07 -6.14
C ILE A 500 22.83 15.16 -4.61
N THR A 501 23.07 16.38 -4.08
CA THR A 501 22.93 16.68 -2.65
C THR A 501 22.14 17.96 -2.46
N TYR A 502 21.41 18.07 -1.34
CA TYR A 502 20.66 19.28 -1.01
C TYR A 502 20.32 19.38 0.46
N LYS A 503 19.82 20.56 0.86
CA LYS A 503 19.31 20.82 2.20
C LYS A 503 17.82 21.09 2.17
N ILE A 504 17.13 20.69 3.26
CA ILE A 504 15.71 21.00 3.48
C ILE A 504 15.60 21.82 4.76
N ASN A 505 15.09 23.06 4.66
CA ASN A 505 14.83 23.88 5.83
C ASN A 505 13.48 23.49 6.46
N THR A 506 13.53 22.74 7.54
CA THR A 506 12.33 22.24 8.25
C THR A 506 11.65 23.31 9.12
N ALA A 507 12.31 24.46 9.37
CA ALA A 507 11.69 25.57 10.10
C ALA A 507 10.72 26.39 9.21
N TRP A 508 10.80 26.27 7.90
CA TRP A 508 9.91 26.97 6.98
C TRP A 508 8.69 26.08 6.63
N PRO A 509 7.48 26.66 6.62
CA PRO A 509 6.31 25.92 6.18
C PRO A 509 6.41 25.63 4.68
N SER A 510 5.89 24.48 4.27
CA SER A 510 5.72 24.19 2.85
C SER A 510 4.71 25.16 2.22
N SER A 511 4.97 25.58 1.00
CA SER A 511 4.10 26.45 0.21
C SER A 511 3.90 25.94 -1.21
N VAL A 512 4.09 24.64 -1.41
CA VAL A 512 3.79 23.94 -2.67
C VAL A 512 2.33 24.10 -3.06
N GLN A 513 2.03 24.02 -4.35
CA GLN A 513 0.69 24.18 -4.89
C GLN A 513 0.23 22.85 -5.51
N GLN A 514 -0.97 22.43 -5.16
CA GLN A 514 -1.62 21.24 -5.73
C GLN A 514 -3.06 21.54 -6.11
N ASP A 515 -3.60 20.75 -7.03
CA ASP A 515 -5.02 20.78 -7.36
C ASP A 515 -5.86 19.88 -6.41
N GLU A 516 -7.16 19.78 -6.68
CA GLU A 516 -8.12 18.97 -5.93
C GLU A 516 -7.87 17.46 -5.98
N LYS A 517 -6.94 17.00 -6.85
CA LYS A 517 -6.54 15.59 -6.98
C LYS A 517 -5.16 15.34 -6.33
N GLY A 518 -4.59 16.32 -5.63
CA GLY A 518 -3.26 16.21 -5.03
C GLY A 518 -2.11 16.27 -6.03
N VAL A 519 -2.33 16.83 -7.24
CA VAL A 519 -1.34 16.94 -8.30
C VAL A 519 -0.66 18.30 -8.25
N TRP A 520 0.67 18.35 -8.36
CA TRP A 520 1.42 19.60 -8.44
C TRP A 520 0.97 20.47 -9.63
N VAL A 521 0.72 21.76 -9.39
CA VAL A 521 0.24 22.72 -10.41
C VAL A 521 1.16 23.90 -10.64
N GLY A 522 2.22 24.07 -9.87
CA GLY A 522 3.15 25.19 -10.05
C GLY A 522 4.14 25.34 -8.90
N ALA A 523 5.12 26.24 -9.12
CA ALA A 523 6.14 26.57 -8.14
C ALA A 523 5.52 27.00 -6.79
N PRO A 524 6.22 26.81 -5.66
CA PRO A 524 5.73 27.21 -4.35
C PRO A 524 5.39 28.71 -4.30
N THR A 525 4.34 29.07 -3.58
CA THR A 525 3.90 30.48 -3.45
C THR A 525 4.82 31.31 -2.53
N GLY A 526 5.61 30.62 -1.69
CA GLY A 526 6.64 31.19 -0.82
C GLY A 526 8.06 30.88 -1.32
N GLY A 527 9.00 30.80 -0.40
CA GLY A 527 10.36 30.34 -0.70
C GLY A 527 10.44 28.82 -0.78
N TYR A 528 11.39 28.32 -1.55
CA TYR A 528 11.74 26.88 -1.53
C TYR A 528 12.35 26.50 -0.18
N ARG A 529 11.89 25.42 0.41
CA ARG A 529 12.52 24.79 1.58
C ARG A 529 13.80 24.05 1.19
N VAL A 530 13.82 23.56 -0.05
CA VAL A 530 14.99 22.92 -0.67
C VAL A 530 15.95 23.98 -1.17
N HIS A 531 17.20 23.91 -0.70
CA HIS A 531 18.25 24.86 -1.09
C HIS A 531 19.63 24.18 -1.09
N ASP A 532 20.66 24.90 -1.52
CA ASP A 532 22.04 24.41 -1.66
C ASP A 532 22.11 23.10 -2.47
N VAL A 533 21.32 23.06 -3.56
CA VAL A 533 21.26 21.89 -4.44
C VAL A 533 22.54 21.81 -5.26
N MET A 534 23.22 20.67 -5.18
CA MET A 534 24.51 20.43 -5.85
C MET A 534 24.44 19.13 -6.64
N VAL A 535 24.80 19.15 -7.92
CA VAL A 535 24.85 17.98 -8.81
C VAL A 535 26.28 17.52 -9.00
N TYR A 536 26.50 16.23 -8.99
CA TYR A 536 27.82 15.63 -9.18
C TYR A 536 28.30 15.77 -10.63
N ASN A 537 29.42 16.44 -10.83
CA ASN A 537 30.06 16.57 -12.13
C ASN A 537 31.11 15.46 -12.31
N LYS A 538 30.87 14.56 -13.27
CA LYS A 538 31.74 13.41 -13.57
C LYS A 538 33.13 13.79 -14.06
N GLU A 539 33.26 14.96 -14.71
CA GLU A 539 34.56 15.43 -15.27
C GLU A 539 35.45 16.00 -14.17
N THR A 540 34.85 16.77 -13.23
CA THR A 540 35.61 17.41 -12.14
C THR A 540 35.72 16.51 -10.90
N ASN A 541 34.91 15.45 -10.80
CA ASN A 541 34.72 14.61 -9.62
C ASN A 541 34.32 15.42 -8.37
N GLN A 542 33.48 16.45 -8.55
CA GLN A 542 33.00 17.31 -7.48
C GLN A 542 31.52 17.63 -7.67
N TYR A 543 30.86 18.01 -6.57
CA TYR A 543 29.51 18.55 -6.60
C TYR A 543 29.54 20.03 -6.98
N GLU A 544 28.73 20.42 -7.94
CA GLU A 544 28.60 21.78 -8.47
C GLU A 544 27.17 22.29 -8.29
N PRO A 545 26.95 23.62 -8.10
CA PRO A 545 25.59 24.16 -7.93
C PRO A 545 24.66 23.81 -9.09
N LEU A 546 23.41 23.43 -8.78
CA LEU A 546 22.37 23.21 -9.79
C LEU A 546 22.17 24.47 -10.63
N ASP A 547 22.25 24.33 -11.95
CA ASP A 547 21.88 25.38 -12.91
C ASP A 547 20.42 25.15 -13.35
N LEU A 548 19.53 26.09 -13.00
CA LEU A 548 18.11 25.97 -13.27
C LEU A 548 17.74 25.98 -14.75
N GLU A 549 18.57 26.63 -15.58
CA GLU A 549 18.36 26.74 -17.03
C GLU A 549 19.01 25.59 -17.82
N ALA A 550 19.91 24.84 -17.20
CA ALA A 550 20.52 23.65 -17.81
C ALA A 550 19.56 22.47 -17.88
N THR A 551 19.91 21.50 -18.71
CA THR A 551 19.20 20.21 -18.77
C THR A 551 20.02 19.11 -18.13
N TYR A 552 19.32 18.18 -17.49
CA TYR A 552 19.90 17.03 -16.79
C TYR A 552 19.18 15.75 -17.22
N ASN A 553 19.92 14.66 -17.35
CA ASN A 553 19.36 13.33 -17.56
C ASN A 553 19.05 12.70 -16.22
N LEU A 554 17.77 12.56 -15.95
CA LEU A 554 17.19 12.05 -14.71
C LEU A 554 16.79 10.60 -14.88
N ALA A 555 17.37 9.69 -14.09
CA ALA A 555 16.97 8.31 -13.96
C ALA A 555 15.91 8.16 -12.85
N GLY A 556 14.95 7.28 -13.07
CA GLY A 556 13.90 6.95 -12.10
C GLY A 556 13.03 5.83 -12.64
N TYR A 557 11.90 5.59 -11.99
CA TYR A 557 10.91 4.62 -12.46
C TYR A 557 9.74 5.30 -13.16
N ASN A 558 9.07 4.53 -14.04
CA ASN A 558 7.90 4.99 -14.79
C ASN A 558 6.85 5.64 -13.90
N TYR A 559 6.55 5.06 -12.74
CA TYR A 559 5.59 5.59 -11.79
C TYR A 559 5.78 7.10 -11.54
N THR A 560 7.00 7.51 -11.16
CA THR A 560 7.29 8.92 -10.84
C THR A 560 7.51 9.77 -12.10
N LEU A 561 8.28 9.26 -13.08
CA LEU A 561 8.77 10.09 -14.19
C LEU A 561 7.78 10.19 -15.35
N ARG A 562 7.20 9.06 -15.77
CA ARG A 562 6.33 9.00 -16.94
C ARG A 562 4.86 9.10 -16.57
N ASP A 563 4.47 8.35 -15.54
CA ASP A 563 3.06 8.16 -15.17
C ASP A 563 2.63 9.17 -14.09
N LEU A 564 3.56 10.02 -13.62
CA LEU A 564 3.35 11.19 -12.76
C LEU A 564 2.74 10.84 -11.39
N GLY A 565 3.00 9.63 -10.91
CA GLY A 565 2.59 9.17 -9.59
C GLY A 565 3.10 10.09 -8.47
N ASP A 566 2.51 10.04 -7.29
CA ASP A 566 2.73 10.98 -6.19
C ASP A 566 2.53 12.46 -6.59
N GLY A 567 1.86 12.73 -7.73
CA GLY A 567 1.56 14.07 -8.22
C GLY A 567 2.72 14.83 -8.86
N PHE A 568 3.78 14.16 -9.32
CA PHE A 568 4.98 14.77 -9.92
C PHE A 568 4.75 15.35 -11.32
N ASN A 569 3.70 16.14 -11.49
CA ASN A 569 3.28 16.72 -12.79
C ASN A 569 4.31 17.69 -13.40
N MET A 570 5.32 18.16 -12.66
CA MET A 570 6.41 18.96 -13.23
C MET A 570 7.22 18.18 -14.27
N PHE A 571 7.15 16.84 -14.29
CA PHE A 571 7.78 16.01 -15.32
C PHE A 571 6.92 15.82 -16.58
N SER A 572 5.67 16.32 -16.57
CA SER A 572 4.79 16.27 -17.74
C SER A 572 5.44 16.92 -18.96
N GLY A 573 5.50 16.20 -20.08
CA GLY A 573 6.13 16.67 -21.30
C GLY A 573 7.67 16.60 -21.31
N ALA A 574 8.32 16.03 -20.30
CA ALA A 574 9.75 15.75 -20.32
C ALA A 574 10.12 14.80 -21.49
N VAL A 575 11.34 14.94 -21.99
CA VAL A 575 11.80 14.15 -23.14
C VAL A 575 12.28 12.78 -22.65
N ASN A 576 11.60 11.71 -23.06
CA ASN A 576 12.08 10.34 -22.81
C ASN A 576 13.34 10.06 -23.64
N VAL A 577 14.44 9.77 -22.96
CA VAL A 577 15.69 9.29 -23.58
C VAL A 577 15.60 7.78 -23.76
N LEU A 578 15.10 7.08 -22.73
CA LEU A 578 14.91 5.63 -22.74
C LEU A 578 13.78 5.25 -21.78
N ASP A 579 12.93 4.32 -22.20
CA ASP A 579 11.78 3.84 -21.45
C ASP A 579 11.73 2.31 -21.42
N TYR A 580 11.08 1.72 -20.40
CA TYR A 580 10.89 0.28 -20.25
C TYR A 580 12.17 -0.55 -20.29
N VAL A 581 13.23 -0.11 -19.60
CA VAL A 581 14.55 -0.75 -19.67
C VAL A 581 14.60 -2.05 -18.89
N MET A 582 14.13 -2.03 -17.65
CA MET A 582 14.26 -3.16 -16.72
C MET A 582 13.28 -2.99 -15.55
N GLU A 583 12.69 -4.09 -15.09
CA GLU A 583 11.87 -4.09 -13.88
C GLU A 583 12.69 -3.75 -12.62
N ASP A 584 12.07 -3.07 -11.69
CA ASP A 584 12.67 -2.47 -10.50
C ASP A 584 13.50 -3.47 -9.66
N TYR A 585 12.97 -4.65 -9.34
CA TYR A 585 13.70 -5.67 -8.58
C TYR A 585 14.92 -6.22 -9.36
N MET A 586 14.85 -6.26 -10.69
CA MET A 586 15.97 -6.67 -11.54
C MET A 586 17.07 -5.60 -11.58
N VAL A 587 16.73 -4.32 -11.44
CA VAL A 587 17.70 -3.23 -11.30
C VAL A 587 18.55 -3.47 -10.06
N LEU A 588 17.91 -3.76 -8.92
CA LEU A 588 18.60 -4.09 -7.67
C LEU A 588 19.48 -5.35 -7.83
N ALA A 589 18.93 -6.40 -8.43
CA ALA A 589 19.67 -7.65 -8.62
C ALA A 589 20.95 -7.44 -9.45
N ASN A 590 20.87 -6.68 -10.53
CA ASN A 590 22.04 -6.37 -11.35
C ASN A 590 23.06 -5.50 -10.60
N TYR A 591 22.60 -4.55 -9.81
CA TYR A 591 23.49 -3.70 -9.02
C TYR A 591 24.24 -4.49 -7.94
N VAL A 592 23.55 -5.37 -7.20
CA VAL A 592 24.17 -6.28 -6.23
C VAL A 592 25.26 -7.15 -6.90
N GLN A 593 24.94 -7.73 -8.07
CA GLN A 593 25.90 -8.56 -8.81
C GLN A 593 27.11 -7.79 -9.34
N ALA A 594 27.03 -6.48 -9.44
CA ALA A 594 28.14 -5.62 -9.85
C ALA A 594 29.16 -5.33 -8.72
N PHE A 595 28.79 -5.57 -7.48
CA PHE A 595 29.74 -5.50 -6.36
C PHE A 595 30.76 -6.63 -6.43
N GLU A 596 31.92 -6.45 -5.78
CA GLU A 596 32.94 -7.48 -5.69
C GLU A 596 32.38 -8.75 -5.03
N ASN A 597 32.46 -9.86 -5.74
CA ASN A 597 31.86 -11.15 -5.35
C ASN A 597 30.33 -11.12 -5.15
N GLY A 598 29.63 -10.17 -5.74
CA GLY A 598 28.17 -10.00 -5.56
C GLY A 598 27.77 -9.63 -4.13
N THR A 599 28.65 -8.96 -3.39
CA THR A 599 28.40 -8.64 -1.98
C THR A 599 28.38 -7.13 -1.76
N VAL A 600 27.22 -6.61 -1.34
CA VAL A 600 27.06 -5.21 -0.97
C VAL A 600 27.85 -4.92 0.30
N ASP A 601 28.68 -3.88 0.27
CA ASP A 601 29.53 -3.46 1.37
C ASP A 601 29.40 -1.94 1.59
N ALA A 602 29.78 -1.46 2.77
CA ALA A 602 29.55 -0.06 3.19
C ALA A 602 30.16 0.97 2.22
N THR A 603 31.39 0.70 1.74
CA THR A 603 32.17 1.67 0.96
C THR A 603 32.78 1.09 -0.33
N ASN A 604 32.44 -0.14 -0.69
CA ASN A 604 32.97 -0.83 -1.86
C ASN A 604 31.91 -0.93 -2.98
N SER A 605 31.41 0.21 -3.43
CA SER A 605 30.40 0.29 -4.48
C SER A 605 31.02 0.36 -5.88
N PRO A 606 30.38 -0.24 -6.91
CA PRO A 606 30.77 -0.07 -8.31
C PRO A 606 30.82 1.41 -8.74
N LEU A 607 29.93 2.25 -8.20
CA LEU A 607 29.91 3.69 -8.46
C LEU A 607 31.12 4.40 -7.87
N LEU A 608 31.51 4.11 -6.61
CA LEU A 608 32.71 4.69 -5.99
C LEU A 608 34.00 4.29 -6.71
N ALA A 609 34.05 3.06 -7.23
CA ALA A 609 35.18 2.62 -8.02
C ALA A 609 35.37 3.47 -9.30
N LYS A 610 34.27 3.94 -9.88
CA LYS A 610 34.25 4.78 -11.09
C LYS A 610 34.27 6.29 -10.75
N TYR A 611 33.57 6.71 -9.71
CA TYR A 611 33.35 8.10 -9.31
C TYR A 611 33.72 8.32 -7.83
N PRO A 612 35.00 8.42 -7.50
CA PRO A 612 35.46 8.44 -6.10
C PRO A 612 35.09 9.71 -5.32
N GLY A 613 34.53 10.72 -5.98
CA GLY A 613 34.02 11.94 -5.36
C GLY A 613 32.53 11.90 -5.03
N MET A 614 31.80 10.85 -5.41
CA MET A 614 30.38 10.71 -5.03
C MET A 614 30.23 10.45 -3.53
N LEU A 615 29.20 11.04 -2.92
CA LEU A 615 28.76 10.69 -1.57
C LEU A 615 28.03 9.35 -1.61
N LEU A 616 28.67 8.32 -1.08
CA LEU A 616 28.12 6.98 -1.01
C LEU A 616 28.74 6.23 0.17
N ASP A 617 27.91 5.93 1.16
CA ASP A 617 28.28 5.15 2.34
C ASP A 617 27.04 4.44 2.89
N TYR A 618 27.03 3.13 2.84
CA TYR A 618 25.93 2.30 3.35
C TYR A 618 26.12 1.84 4.80
N SER A 619 27.03 2.45 5.55
CA SER A 619 27.37 2.01 6.91
C SER A 619 26.37 2.43 7.98
N THR A 620 25.47 3.37 7.68
CA THR A 620 24.53 3.93 8.67
C THR A 620 23.12 4.03 8.11
N LEU A 621 22.12 3.84 8.98
CA LEU A 621 20.69 3.98 8.64
C LEU A 621 20.37 5.34 8.01
N ALA A 622 21.03 6.40 8.44
CA ALA A 622 20.81 7.76 7.96
C ALA A 622 21.34 8.03 6.54
N GLY A 623 21.91 7.03 5.88
CA GLY A 623 22.48 7.15 4.54
C GLY A 623 23.80 7.93 4.48
N SER A 624 24.12 8.41 3.30
CA SER A 624 25.42 9.02 2.93
C SER A 624 25.53 10.52 3.27
N GLY A 625 24.44 11.14 3.71
CA GLY A 625 24.37 12.58 3.98
C GLY A 625 24.15 13.44 2.73
N ARG A 626 23.40 12.92 1.77
CA ARG A 626 22.97 13.60 0.54
C ARG A 626 21.83 14.60 0.80
N ILE A 627 20.97 14.28 1.78
CA ILE A 627 19.81 15.07 2.15
C ILE A 627 19.94 15.53 3.59
N LEU A 628 20.19 16.81 3.78
CA LEU A 628 20.41 17.37 5.11
C LEU A 628 19.20 18.16 5.59
N MET A 629 18.62 17.74 6.71
CA MET A 629 17.59 18.52 7.41
C MET A 629 18.25 19.62 8.21
N VAL A 630 17.83 20.89 7.99
CA VAL A 630 18.32 22.06 8.71
C VAL A 630 17.13 22.85 9.28
N ALA A 631 17.36 23.57 10.37
CA ALA A 631 16.37 24.45 11.02
C ALA A 631 17.02 25.82 11.26
N GLU A 632 17.19 26.57 10.16
CA GLU A 632 17.87 27.89 10.16
C GLU A 632 16.87 29.04 10.00
#